data_eea0fb1b97cbbf8618a1537e5629842e
#
_entry.id   eea0fb1b97cbbf8618a1537e5629842e
#
_cell.length_a   1.000
_cell.length_b   1.000
_cell.length_c   1.000
_cell.angle_alpha   90.00
_cell.angle_beta   90.00
_cell.angle_gamma   90.00
#
_symmetry.space_group_name_H-M   'P 1'
#
loop_
_entity.id
_entity.type
_entity.pdbx_description
1 polymer ?
#
loop_
_entity_poly.entity_id
_entity_poly.type
_entity_poly.pdbx_seq_one_letter_code
_entity_poly.pdbx_strand_id
1 'polypeptide(L)'
;LFDGNYKLNGDYIFDSRPPKMPSNILLQHFEGYVVNSKDEIFDDKTVILMDFRCDQSKGMHFIYLLPFSKKTALVESTMFSKHLVSNNFYDKAILKYLKKYYNLKSFTKSNHEKGIIPMHDVSLTSKNRFNIGTRGGAVRPSTGYAFTFIQKQVLQIKDQLISGKKINTNIHSKIDLFLDKIFIRVIDKYPEIAPTIFSNLAQNINGDEMARFMSGNCDFKTNLKIIFSMPKIPFIKSFFKIIFK
;
A
#
# COMPACT_ATOMS: atom_id res chain seq x y z
N LEU A 1 -23.16 17.83 4.92
CA LEU A 1 -21.83 17.87 5.54
C LEU A 1 -21.90 18.79 6.74
N PHE A 2 -21.40 18.35 7.88
CA PHE A 2 -21.30 19.20 9.04
C PHE A 2 -19.83 19.57 9.26
N ASP A 3 -19.55 20.84 9.25
CA ASP A 3 -18.33 21.40 9.79
C ASP A 3 -18.74 22.12 11.09
N GLY A 4 -18.71 21.35 12.20
CA GLY A 4 -19.04 21.85 13.52
C GLY A 4 -20.37 22.60 13.70
N ASN A 5 -20.68 23.57 12.90
CA ASN A 5 -21.82 24.48 13.05
C ASN A 5 -22.60 24.74 11.74
N TYR A 6 -22.16 24.24 10.57
CA TYR A 6 -22.79 24.58 9.29
C TYR A 6 -23.25 23.34 8.53
N LYS A 7 -24.50 23.37 8.03
CA LYS A 7 -25.04 22.38 7.10
C LYS A 7 -24.75 22.86 5.67
N LEU A 8 -23.82 22.19 5.00
CA LEU A 8 -23.54 22.44 3.60
C LEU A 8 -24.44 21.58 2.71
N ASN A 9 -25.11 22.20 1.75
CA ASN A 9 -25.90 21.53 0.71
C ASN A 9 -25.13 21.60 -0.60
N GLY A 10 -25.22 20.54 -1.40
CA GLY A 10 -24.63 20.47 -2.74
C GLY A 10 -25.28 19.37 -3.54
N ASP A 11 -25.25 19.46 -4.86
CA ASP A 11 -25.77 18.45 -5.79
C ASP A 11 -24.99 17.13 -5.68
N TYR A 12 -23.69 17.24 -5.41
CA TYR A 12 -22.77 16.11 -5.23
C TYR A 12 -21.93 16.31 -3.98
N ILE A 13 -21.76 15.24 -3.21
CA ILE A 13 -20.89 15.20 -2.03
C ILE A 13 -19.81 14.16 -2.28
N PHE A 14 -18.55 14.57 -2.31
CA PHE A 14 -17.38 13.69 -2.40
C PHE A 14 -16.72 13.56 -1.03
N ASP A 15 -16.60 12.32 -0.54
CA ASP A 15 -16.08 12.01 0.80
C ASP A 15 -14.77 11.22 0.72
N SER A 16 -13.67 11.85 1.08
CA SER A 16 -12.33 11.24 1.12
C SER A 16 -11.84 10.93 2.54
N ARG A 17 -12.65 11.16 3.58
CA ARG A 17 -12.26 10.89 4.96
C ARG A 17 -11.91 9.41 5.15
N PRO A 18 -11.00 9.06 6.06
CA PRO A 18 -10.65 7.66 6.30
C PRO A 18 -11.89 6.78 6.52
N PRO A 19 -11.97 5.59 5.89
CA PRO A 19 -13.09 4.67 6.11
C PRO A 19 -13.04 4.11 7.53
N LYS A 20 -14.19 3.65 8.04
CA LYS A 20 -14.20 2.77 9.22
C LYS A 20 -13.50 1.47 8.84
N MET A 21 -12.52 1.06 9.65
CA MET A 21 -11.79 -0.17 9.40
C MET A 21 -12.66 -1.38 9.75
N PRO A 22 -12.91 -2.31 8.80
CA PRO A 22 -13.56 -3.57 9.13
C PRO A 22 -12.70 -4.38 10.11
N SER A 23 -13.34 -5.19 10.95
CA SER A 23 -12.63 -6.12 11.83
C SER A 23 -12.08 -7.31 11.03
N ASN A 24 -10.99 -7.90 11.52
CA ASN A 24 -10.37 -9.12 10.97
C ASN A 24 -9.90 -9.06 9.51
N ILE A 25 -9.57 -7.88 9.01
CA ILE A 25 -8.90 -7.72 7.72
C ILE A 25 -7.39 -7.55 7.91
N LEU A 26 -6.63 -7.88 6.86
CA LEU A 26 -5.23 -7.53 6.80
C LEU A 26 -5.11 -6.01 6.63
N LEU A 27 -4.21 -5.40 7.37
CA LEU A 27 -3.90 -3.97 7.33
C LEU A 27 -2.46 -3.80 6.89
N GLN A 28 -2.21 -2.82 6.04
CA GLN A 28 -0.87 -2.23 5.93
C GLN A 28 -0.83 -1.06 6.90
N HIS A 29 0.09 -1.10 7.83
CA HIS A 29 0.26 -0.03 8.79
C HIS A 29 1.74 0.29 8.96
N PHE A 30 2.04 1.56 9.14
CA PHE A 30 3.41 2.03 9.15
C PHE A 30 3.57 3.25 10.07
N GLU A 31 4.79 3.46 10.46
CA GLU A 31 5.26 4.66 11.11
C GLU A 31 6.66 4.97 10.61
N GLY A 32 6.93 6.24 10.33
CA GLY A 32 8.22 6.68 9.81
C GLY A 32 8.50 8.13 10.10
N TYR A 33 9.68 8.55 9.76
CA TYR A 33 10.13 9.93 9.88
C TYR A 33 11.32 10.22 8.96
N VAL A 34 11.53 11.49 8.70
CA VAL A 34 12.73 11.94 8.02
C VAL A 34 13.91 11.92 8.97
N VAL A 35 14.93 11.17 8.60
CA VAL A 35 16.22 11.05 9.29
C VAL A 35 17.19 12.06 8.69
N ASN A 36 17.77 12.91 9.53
CA ASN A 36 18.83 13.84 9.12
C ASN A 36 20.13 13.44 9.83
N SER A 37 21.10 12.97 9.06
CA SER A 37 22.45 12.60 9.51
C SER A 37 23.45 13.75 9.34
N LYS A 38 24.47 13.79 10.20
CA LYS A 38 25.62 14.68 10.00
C LYS A 38 26.52 14.19 8.86
N ASP A 39 26.62 12.89 8.70
CA ASP A 39 27.48 12.21 7.73
C ASP A 39 26.72 11.81 6.46
N GLU A 40 27.42 11.67 5.34
CA GLU A 40 26.89 11.15 4.09
C GLU A 40 26.80 9.62 4.16
N ILE A 41 25.61 9.11 4.47
CA ILE A 41 25.35 7.67 4.71
C ILE A 41 24.35 7.04 3.75
N PHE A 42 23.56 7.86 3.06
CA PHE A 42 22.54 7.36 2.12
C PHE A 42 23.06 7.42 0.68
N ASP A 43 22.68 6.45 -0.12
CA ASP A 43 22.83 6.54 -1.57
C ASP A 43 21.61 7.30 -2.12
N ASP A 44 21.81 8.55 -2.55
CA ASP A 44 20.74 9.43 -3.04
C ASP A 44 20.18 9.05 -4.42
N LYS A 45 20.71 8.00 -5.02
CA LYS A 45 20.26 7.43 -6.31
C LYS A 45 19.48 6.14 -6.17
N THR A 46 19.42 5.56 -4.95
CA THR A 46 18.81 4.25 -4.72
C THR A 46 17.73 4.32 -3.68
N VAL A 47 16.49 3.99 -4.07
CA VAL A 47 15.36 3.81 -3.15
C VAL A 47 15.29 2.36 -2.71
N ILE A 48 15.10 2.13 -1.41
CA ILE A 48 14.82 0.80 -0.87
C ILE A 48 13.32 0.68 -0.66
N LEU A 49 12.65 -0.08 -1.54
CA LEU A 49 11.20 -0.23 -1.50
C LEU A 49 10.74 -1.18 -0.39
N MET A 50 11.45 -2.29 -0.20
CA MET A 50 11.08 -3.31 0.80
C MET A 50 12.33 -4.05 1.27
N ASP A 51 12.90 -3.68 2.41
CA ASP A 51 13.99 -4.44 3.01
C ASP A 51 13.44 -5.32 4.13
N PHE A 52 13.42 -6.63 3.90
CA PHE A 52 12.91 -7.62 4.83
C PHE A 52 13.92 -8.04 5.92
N ARG A 53 15.11 -7.45 5.98
CA ARG A 53 16.13 -7.75 6.99
C ARG A 53 15.81 -7.15 8.36
N CYS A 54 14.56 -7.29 8.79
CA CYS A 54 14.02 -6.85 10.06
C CYS A 54 13.18 -7.95 10.71
N ASP A 55 12.65 -7.73 11.91
CA ASP A 55 11.90 -8.71 12.67
C ASP A 55 10.57 -9.08 12.00
N GLN A 56 10.38 -10.37 11.66
CA GLN A 56 9.19 -10.91 10.99
C GLN A 56 8.21 -11.60 11.96
N SER A 57 8.45 -11.55 13.27
CA SER A 57 7.70 -12.36 14.26
C SER A 57 6.21 -11.96 14.40
N LYS A 58 5.84 -10.76 13.94
CA LYS A 58 4.46 -10.22 14.08
C LYS A 58 3.68 -10.10 12.77
N GLY A 59 4.21 -10.64 11.69
CA GLY A 59 3.64 -10.57 10.36
C GLY A 59 4.69 -10.15 9.33
N MET A 60 4.27 -9.91 8.11
CA MET A 60 5.18 -9.40 7.08
C MET A 60 5.63 -7.99 7.46
N HIS A 61 6.94 -7.79 7.62
CA HIS A 61 7.55 -6.55 8.05
C HIS A 61 8.71 -6.18 7.14
N PHE A 62 8.78 -4.91 6.75
CA PHE A 62 9.89 -4.39 5.94
C PHE A 62 10.19 -2.93 6.30
N ILE A 63 11.40 -2.52 5.94
CA ILE A 63 11.81 -1.11 5.99
C ILE A 63 11.75 -0.55 4.59
N TYR A 64 11.10 0.61 4.45
CA TYR A 64 11.14 1.48 3.29
C TYR A 64 12.13 2.62 3.57
N LEU A 65 12.97 2.97 2.57
CA LEU A 65 13.89 4.08 2.69
C LEU A 65 13.93 4.86 1.38
N LEU A 66 13.55 6.14 1.46
CA LEU A 66 13.58 7.09 0.35
C LEU A 66 14.58 8.20 0.67
N PRO A 67 15.77 8.19 0.05
CA PRO A 67 16.75 9.25 0.26
C PRO A 67 16.35 10.52 -0.50
N PHE A 68 16.44 11.66 0.18
CA PHE A 68 16.31 12.99 -0.43
C PHE A 68 17.67 13.60 -0.76
N SER A 69 18.69 13.13 -0.03
CA SER A 69 20.10 13.46 -0.25
C SER A 69 20.97 12.40 0.43
N LYS A 70 22.27 12.49 0.30
CA LYS A 70 23.22 11.62 1.02
C LYS A 70 23.14 11.72 2.54
N LYS A 71 22.51 12.78 3.08
CA LYS A 71 22.38 13.02 4.53
C LYS A 71 20.95 12.93 5.05
N THR A 72 19.96 12.91 4.17
CA THR A 72 18.54 13.00 4.55
C THR A 72 17.74 11.94 3.83
N ALA A 73 16.98 11.14 4.57
CA ALA A 73 16.09 10.12 4.02
C ALA A 73 14.80 9.98 4.84
N LEU A 74 13.68 9.73 4.18
CA LEU A 74 12.50 9.16 4.83
C LEU A 74 12.77 7.69 5.12
N VAL A 75 12.51 7.27 6.35
CA VAL A 75 12.64 5.86 6.76
C VAL A 75 11.36 5.43 7.45
N GLU A 76 10.72 4.40 6.92
CA GLU A 76 9.48 3.86 7.45
C GLU A 76 9.65 2.38 7.82
N SER A 77 9.03 2.01 8.93
CA SER A 77 8.80 0.63 9.32
C SER A 77 7.36 0.28 8.99
N THR A 78 7.16 -0.66 8.06
CA THR A 78 5.86 -1.02 7.51
C THR A 78 5.54 -2.48 7.78
N MET A 79 4.31 -2.72 8.26
CA MET A 79 3.81 -4.04 8.61
C MET A 79 2.54 -4.39 7.82
N PHE A 80 2.41 -5.66 7.45
CA PHE A 80 1.15 -6.25 7.01
C PHE A 80 0.71 -7.25 8.08
N SER A 81 -0.30 -6.87 8.85
CA SER A 81 -0.87 -7.73 9.89
C SER A 81 -2.32 -7.35 10.23
N LYS A 82 -3.04 -8.22 10.94
CA LYS A 82 -4.41 -7.93 11.40
C LYS A 82 -4.47 -7.02 12.62
N HIS A 83 -3.39 -6.95 13.34
CA HIS A 83 -3.32 -6.21 14.61
C HIS A 83 -2.24 -5.16 14.53
N LEU A 84 -2.58 -3.97 14.97
CA LEU A 84 -1.59 -2.91 15.09
C LEU A 84 -0.56 -3.28 16.16
N VAL A 85 0.68 -2.93 15.91
CA VAL A 85 1.76 -3.02 16.89
C VAL A 85 1.89 -1.71 17.66
N SER A 86 2.62 -1.71 18.77
CA SER A 86 2.87 -0.48 19.53
C SER A 86 3.76 0.50 18.74
N ASN A 87 3.57 1.79 18.96
CA ASN A 87 4.39 2.83 18.31
C ASN A 87 5.90 2.60 18.54
N ASN A 88 6.27 2.14 19.74
CA ASN A 88 7.65 1.82 20.06
C ASN A 88 8.24 0.67 19.22
N PHE A 89 7.40 -0.21 18.62
CA PHE A 89 7.88 -1.27 17.74
C PHE A 89 8.48 -0.71 16.46
N TYR A 90 7.80 0.21 15.79
CA TYR A 90 8.26 0.81 14.54
C TYR A 90 9.55 1.61 14.76
N ASP A 91 9.57 2.46 15.78
CA ASP A 91 10.75 3.27 16.11
C ASP A 91 11.98 2.38 16.40
N LYS A 92 11.82 1.34 17.24
CA LYS A 92 12.88 0.38 17.51
C LYS A 92 13.38 -0.34 16.25
N ALA A 93 12.47 -0.67 15.33
CA ALA A 93 12.83 -1.32 14.08
C ALA A 93 13.68 -0.41 13.20
N ILE A 94 13.28 0.86 13.03
CA ILE A 94 14.03 1.88 12.28
C ILE A 94 15.40 2.11 12.93
N LEU A 95 15.46 2.32 14.23
CA LEU A 95 16.71 2.53 14.96
C LEU A 95 17.69 1.36 14.79
N LYS A 96 17.19 0.13 14.98
CA LYS A 96 17.98 -1.09 14.81
C LYS A 96 18.51 -1.24 13.38
N TYR A 97 17.65 -0.94 12.39
CA TYR A 97 18.00 -1.00 10.97
C TYR A 97 19.09 0.01 10.62
N LEU A 98 18.91 1.27 10.97
CA LEU A 98 19.86 2.33 10.70
C LEU A 98 21.21 2.08 11.39
N LYS A 99 21.19 1.63 12.64
CA LYS A 99 22.41 1.26 13.37
C LYS A 99 23.15 0.12 12.69
N LYS A 100 22.42 -0.92 12.27
CA LYS A 100 23.04 -2.13 11.71
C LYS A 100 23.57 -1.96 10.29
N TYR A 101 22.82 -1.28 9.42
CA TYR A 101 23.12 -1.24 7.99
C TYR A 101 23.72 0.09 7.51
N TYR A 102 23.57 1.16 8.30
CA TYR A 102 24.12 2.49 7.98
C TYR A 102 25.14 2.96 9.02
N ASN A 103 25.43 2.16 10.02
CA ASN A 103 26.33 2.52 11.14
C ASN A 103 26.00 3.89 11.77
N LEU A 104 24.72 4.26 11.71
CA LEU A 104 24.25 5.58 12.14
C LEU A 104 24.21 5.66 13.67
N LYS A 105 25.06 6.53 14.24
CA LYS A 105 25.20 6.70 15.69
C LYS A 105 24.28 7.77 16.25
N SER A 106 24.11 8.88 15.52
CA SER A 106 23.30 10.02 15.92
C SER A 106 22.63 10.67 14.72
N PHE A 107 21.39 11.10 14.89
CA PHE A 107 20.62 11.81 13.87
C PHE A 107 19.49 12.60 14.52
N THR A 108 18.90 13.52 13.76
CA THR A 108 17.66 14.20 14.16
C THR A 108 16.49 13.67 13.36
N LYS A 109 15.30 13.65 13.97
CA LYS A 109 14.04 13.23 13.36
C LYS A 109 13.21 14.46 13.02
N SER A 110 12.58 14.45 11.86
CA SER A 110 11.58 15.44 11.44
C SER A 110 10.48 14.77 10.62
N ASN A 111 9.40 15.50 10.33
CA ASN A 111 8.30 15.05 9.46
C ASN A 111 7.84 13.62 9.78
N HIS A 112 7.38 13.40 11.01
CA HIS A 112 6.83 12.13 11.45
C HIS A 112 5.54 11.83 10.70
N GLU A 113 5.42 10.62 10.19
CA GLU A 113 4.21 10.13 9.53
C GLU A 113 3.79 8.76 10.08
N LYS A 114 2.48 8.52 10.02
CA LYS A 114 1.87 7.27 10.44
C LYS A 114 0.61 7.03 9.63
N GLY A 115 0.40 5.80 9.21
CA GLY A 115 -0.78 5.44 8.43
C GLY A 115 -1.27 4.02 8.67
N ILE A 116 -2.56 3.83 8.37
CA ILE A 116 -3.22 2.53 8.35
C ILE A 116 -4.03 2.45 7.08
N ILE A 117 -3.73 1.47 6.23
CA ILE A 117 -4.36 1.24 4.95
C ILE A 117 -5.07 -0.13 5.00
N PRO A 118 -6.39 -0.18 4.76
CA PRO A 118 -7.10 -1.46 4.69
C PRO A 118 -6.68 -2.22 3.44
N MET A 119 -6.22 -3.44 3.60
CA MET A 119 -5.96 -4.36 2.48
C MET A 119 -7.25 -5.11 2.12
N HIS A 120 -8.28 -4.35 1.77
CA HIS A 120 -9.60 -4.84 1.47
C HIS A 120 -10.34 -3.85 0.58
N ASP A 121 -11.25 -4.34 -0.25
CA ASP A 121 -12.15 -3.47 -0.99
C ASP A 121 -13.15 -2.82 0.00
N VAL A 122 -13.04 -1.50 0.17
CA VAL A 122 -13.85 -0.71 1.11
C VAL A 122 -14.83 0.22 0.39
N SER A 123 -15.02 0.04 -0.90
CA SER A 123 -15.91 0.89 -1.69
C SER A 123 -17.36 0.78 -1.22
N LEU A 124 -17.88 1.86 -0.66
CA LEU A 124 -19.28 2.01 -0.27
C LEU A 124 -19.86 3.21 -1.01
N THR A 125 -20.98 3.01 -1.69
CA THR A 125 -21.72 4.08 -2.38
C THR A 125 -23.05 4.32 -1.71
N SER A 126 -23.48 5.57 -1.66
CA SER A 126 -24.83 5.99 -1.28
C SER A 126 -25.36 7.01 -2.29
N LYS A 127 -26.68 7.22 -2.30
CA LYS A 127 -27.31 8.18 -3.23
C LYS A 127 -26.75 9.60 -3.00
N ASN A 128 -26.24 10.22 -4.05
CA ASN A 128 -25.64 11.58 -4.08
C ASN A 128 -24.42 11.80 -3.17
N ARG A 129 -23.89 10.73 -2.56
CA ARG A 129 -22.65 10.79 -1.78
C ARG A 129 -21.66 9.77 -2.31
N PHE A 130 -20.56 10.26 -2.85
CA PHE A 130 -19.54 9.45 -3.51
C PHE A 130 -18.30 9.38 -2.61
N ASN A 131 -17.96 8.18 -2.20
CA ASN A 131 -16.68 7.95 -1.54
C ASN A 131 -15.58 8.01 -2.59
N ILE A 132 -14.48 8.73 -2.29
CA ILE A 132 -13.31 8.88 -3.16
C ILE A 132 -12.03 8.57 -2.38
N GLY A 133 -10.91 8.46 -3.10
CA GLY A 133 -9.63 8.10 -2.49
C GLY A 133 -9.68 6.72 -1.82
N THR A 134 -9.00 6.53 -0.71
CA THR A 134 -9.00 5.27 0.06
C THR A 134 -10.42 4.81 0.41
N ARG A 135 -11.26 5.73 0.84
CA ARG A 135 -12.66 5.46 1.17
C ARG A 135 -13.48 5.00 -0.03
N GLY A 136 -13.15 5.48 -1.23
CA GLY A 136 -13.80 5.13 -2.50
C GLY A 136 -13.15 3.96 -3.23
N GLY A 137 -12.30 3.18 -2.57
CA GLY A 137 -11.66 2.02 -3.16
C GLY A 137 -10.58 2.35 -4.20
N ALA A 138 -10.02 3.57 -4.18
CA ALA A 138 -8.94 3.93 -5.09
C ALA A 138 -7.60 3.25 -4.73
N VAL A 139 -7.42 2.86 -3.48
CA VAL A 139 -6.22 2.12 -3.05
C VAL A 139 -6.24 0.71 -3.62
N ARG A 140 -5.13 0.25 -4.19
CA ARG A 140 -4.96 -1.14 -4.62
C ARG A 140 -4.92 -2.05 -3.37
N PRO A 141 -5.88 -2.97 -3.19
CA PRO A 141 -5.98 -3.74 -1.95
C PRO A 141 -4.75 -4.57 -1.61
N SER A 142 -4.03 -5.10 -2.60
CA SER A 142 -2.86 -5.97 -2.40
C SER A 142 -1.56 -5.24 -2.05
N THR A 143 -1.44 -3.97 -2.42
CA THR A 143 -0.17 -3.23 -2.32
C THR A 143 -0.27 -1.96 -1.48
N GLY A 144 -1.49 -1.49 -1.19
CA GLY A 144 -1.70 -0.18 -0.54
C GLY A 144 -1.39 1.02 -1.44
N TYR A 145 -1.00 0.80 -2.71
CA TYR A 145 -0.66 1.88 -3.61
C TYR A 145 -1.90 2.66 -4.04
N ALA A 146 -1.85 3.97 -3.90
CA ALA A 146 -3.03 4.83 -4.05
C ALA A 146 -2.86 5.95 -5.09
N PHE A 147 -1.67 6.55 -5.21
CA PHE A 147 -1.50 7.82 -5.91
C PHE A 147 -2.04 7.81 -7.33
N THR A 148 -1.56 6.94 -8.20
CA THR A 148 -2.01 6.85 -9.60
C THR A 148 -3.49 6.51 -9.71
N PHE A 149 -4.01 5.66 -8.83
CA PHE A 149 -5.41 5.27 -8.83
C PHE A 149 -6.33 6.40 -8.38
N ILE A 150 -5.91 7.22 -7.42
CA ILE A 150 -6.64 8.45 -7.04
C ILE A 150 -6.70 9.42 -8.21
N GLN A 151 -5.59 9.62 -8.94
CA GLN A 151 -5.58 10.46 -10.14
C GLN A 151 -6.54 9.93 -11.22
N LYS A 152 -6.50 8.62 -11.50
CA LYS A 152 -7.45 7.99 -12.44
C LYS A 152 -8.91 8.17 -12.00
N GLN A 153 -9.20 8.00 -10.71
CA GLN A 153 -10.55 8.17 -10.16
C GLN A 153 -11.06 9.60 -10.33
N VAL A 154 -10.23 10.60 -10.04
CA VAL A 154 -10.57 12.01 -10.19
C VAL A 154 -10.84 12.35 -11.66
N LEU A 155 -9.98 11.90 -12.58
CA LEU A 155 -10.17 12.13 -14.02
C LEU A 155 -11.45 11.46 -14.52
N GLN A 156 -11.73 10.22 -14.12
CA GLN A 156 -12.96 9.51 -14.48
C GLN A 156 -14.22 10.26 -13.99
N ILE A 157 -14.22 10.73 -12.74
CA ILE A 157 -15.33 11.50 -12.17
C ILE A 157 -15.52 12.82 -12.93
N LYS A 158 -14.42 13.55 -13.20
CA LYS A 158 -14.45 14.79 -13.99
C LYS A 158 -15.12 14.59 -15.35
N ASP A 159 -14.70 13.56 -16.09
CA ASP A 159 -15.21 13.27 -17.43
C ASP A 159 -16.70 12.84 -17.40
N GLN A 160 -17.12 12.14 -16.37
CA GLN A 160 -18.52 11.77 -16.15
C GLN A 160 -19.39 12.99 -15.82
N LEU A 161 -18.90 13.90 -14.98
CA LEU A 161 -19.61 15.15 -14.66
C LEU A 161 -19.78 16.02 -15.90
N ILE A 162 -18.72 16.23 -16.69
CA ILE A 162 -18.76 17.03 -17.92
C ILE A 162 -19.74 16.43 -18.94
N SER A 163 -19.78 15.09 -19.07
CA SER A 163 -20.63 14.39 -20.03
C SER A 163 -22.04 14.09 -19.52
N GLY A 164 -22.42 14.55 -18.32
CA GLY A 164 -23.72 14.27 -17.71
C GLY A 164 -23.96 12.78 -17.41
N LYS A 165 -22.92 11.95 -17.35
CA LYS A 165 -23.03 10.52 -17.06
C LYS A 165 -23.15 10.28 -15.56
N LYS A 166 -23.76 9.13 -15.20
CA LYS A 166 -23.81 8.69 -13.81
C LYS A 166 -22.42 8.51 -13.25
N ILE A 167 -22.16 9.08 -12.07
CA ILE A 167 -20.86 8.97 -11.41
C ILE A 167 -20.62 7.54 -10.94
N ASN A 168 -19.46 7.00 -11.35
CA ASN A 168 -18.92 5.72 -10.91
C ASN A 168 -17.50 5.97 -10.38
N THR A 169 -17.23 5.58 -9.14
CA THR A 169 -15.93 5.75 -8.49
C THR A 169 -15.03 4.52 -8.61
N ASN A 170 -15.52 3.42 -9.15
CA ASN A 170 -14.73 2.19 -9.31
C ASN A 170 -13.72 2.34 -10.44
N ILE A 171 -12.46 2.02 -10.15
CA ILE A 171 -11.33 2.13 -11.09
C ILE A 171 -10.57 0.83 -11.28
N HIS A 172 -10.75 -0.14 -10.39
CA HIS A 172 -10.11 -1.45 -10.51
C HIS A 172 -10.97 -2.41 -11.31
N SER A 173 -10.34 -3.25 -12.12
CA SER A 173 -11.03 -4.32 -12.81
C SER A 173 -11.44 -5.44 -11.82
N LYS A 174 -12.50 -6.18 -12.16
CA LYS A 174 -12.91 -7.35 -11.36
C LYS A 174 -11.83 -8.42 -11.28
N ILE A 175 -11.03 -8.58 -12.34
CA ILE A 175 -9.90 -9.52 -12.39
C ILE A 175 -8.81 -9.08 -11.41
N ASP A 176 -8.44 -7.80 -11.44
CA ASP A 176 -7.44 -7.27 -10.52
C ASP A 176 -7.85 -7.47 -9.06
N LEU A 177 -9.08 -7.10 -8.71
CA LEU A 177 -9.61 -7.29 -7.36
C LEU A 177 -9.67 -8.78 -6.95
N PHE A 178 -9.92 -9.67 -7.89
CA PHE A 178 -9.89 -11.11 -7.62
C PHE A 178 -8.46 -11.61 -7.37
N LEU A 179 -7.49 -11.19 -8.19
CA LEU A 179 -6.08 -11.52 -7.98
C LEU A 179 -5.55 -10.94 -6.65
N ASP A 180 -5.95 -9.73 -6.32
CA ASP A 180 -5.61 -9.10 -5.04
C ASP A 180 -6.14 -9.90 -3.84
N LYS A 181 -7.38 -10.41 -3.93
CA LYS A 181 -7.94 -11.27 -2.87
C LYS A 181 -7.11 -12.54 -2.65
N ILE A 182 -6.63 -13.16 -3.74
CA ILE A 182 -5.75 -14.34 -3.66
C ILE A 182 -4.44 -13.95 -2.97
N PHE A 183 -3.80 -12.86 -3.42
CA PHE A 183 -2.55 -12.39 -2.86
C PHE A 183 -2.66 -12.07 -1.36
N ILE A 184 -3.66 -11.26 -0.98
CA ILE A 184 -3.93 -10.89 0.42
C ILE A 184 -4.13 -12.14 1.29
N ARG A 185 -4.88 -13.13 0.78
CA ARG A 185 -5.06 -14.39 1.50
C ARG A 185 -3.76 -15.16 1.67
N VAL A 186 -2.87 -15.15 0.66
CA VAL A 186 -1.55 -15.80 0.77
C VAL A 186 -0.72 -15.12 1.85
N ILE A 187 -0.62 -13.80 1.83
CA ILE A 187 0.15 -13.03 2.84
C ILE A 187 -0.45 -13.20 4.25
N ASP A 188 -1.78 -13.24 4.37
CA ASP A 188 -2.46 -13.46 5.66
C ASP A 188 -2.18 -14.86 6.24
N LYS A 189 -2.07 -15.89 5.40
CA LYS A 189 -1.91 -17.28 5.83
C LYS A 189 -0.46 -17.74 5.90
N TYR A 190 0.40 -17.14 5.12
CA TYR A 190 1.81 -17.54 4.96
C TYR A 190 2.70 -16.29 4.95
N PRO A 191 2.67 -15.45 6.01
CA PRO A 191 3.46 -14.20 6.02
C PRO A 191 4.96 -14.45 5.88
N GLU A 192 5.45 -15.61 6.30
CA GLU A 192 6.86 -16.00 6.23
C GLU A 192 7.39 -16.14 4.80
N ILE A 193 6.53 -16.39 3.81
CA ILE A 193 6.96 -16.48 2.41
C ILE A 193 6.94 -15.12 1.69
N ALA A 194 6.50 -14.05 2.32
CA ALA A 194 6.42 -12.73 1.70
C ALA A 194 7.77 -12.25 1.13
N PRO A 195 8.91 -12.36 1.84
CA PRO A 195 10.20 -11.99 1.26
C PRO A 195 10.52 -12.75 -0.03
N THR A 196 10.20 -14.04 -0.09
CA THR A 196 10.38 -14.86 -1.30
C THR A 196 9.48 -14.40 -2.44
N ILE A 197 8.21 -14.07 -2.16
CA ILE A 197 7.27 -13.58 -3.17
C ILE A 197 7.80 -12.29 -3.82
N PHE A 198 8.18 -11.31 -3.01
CA PHE A 198 8.66 -10.02 -3.53
C PHE A 198 10.03 -10.13 -4.20
N SER A 199 10.93 -10.98 -3.70
CA SER A 199 12.21 -11.27 -4.34
C SER A 199 12.02 -11.92 -5.71
N ASN A 200 11.14 -12.92 -5.82
CA ASN A 200 10.82 -13.55 -7.10
C ASN A 200 10.20 -12.55 -8.08
N LEU A 201 9.30 -11.68 -7.60
CA LEU A 201 8.70 -10.64 -8.42
C LEU A 201 9.79 -9.72 -8.99
N ALA A 202 10.67 -9.18 -8.13
CA ALA A 202 11.74 -8.29 -8.54
C ALA A 202 12.76 -8.92 -9.51
N GLN A 203 12.97 -10.24 -9.45
CA GLN A 203 13.86 -10.96 -10.35
C GLN A 203 13.24 -11.26 -11.73
N ASN A 204 11.91 -11.33 -11.82
CA ASN A 204 11.20 -11.78 -13.03
C ASN A 204 10.57 -10.65 -13.85
N ILE A 205 10.43 -9.44 -13.30
CA ILE A 205 9.94 -8.28 -14.03
C ILE A 205 10.94 -7.12 -13.94
N ASN A 206 11.02 -6.33 -15.00
CA ASN A 206 11.85 -5.12 -15.02
C ASN A 206 11.12 -3.91 -14.42
N GLY A 207 11.84 -2.76 -14.32
CA GLY A 207 11.30 -1.55 -13.71
C GLY A 207 10.05 -1.01 -14.42
N ASP A 208 10.02 -1.05 -15.75
CA ASP A 208 8.84 -0.59 -16.53
C ASP A 208 7.63 -1.51 -16.33
N GLU A 209 7.85 -2.83 -16.30
CA GLU A 209 6.82 -3.82 -16.02
C GLU A 209 6.28 -3.65 -14.59
N MET A 210 7.16 -3.38 -13.62
CA MET A 210 6.77 -3.08 -12.24
C MET A 210 5.95 -1.79 -12.17
N ALA A 211 6.37 -0.71 -12.83
CA ALA A 211 5.64 0.56 -12.86
C ALA A 211 4.24 0.40 -13.47
N ARG A 212 4.11 -0.36 -14.57
CA ARG A 212 2.82 -0.69 -15.17
C ARG A 212 1.95 -1.55 -14.25
N PHE A 213 2.53 -2.54 -13.59
CA PHE A 213 1.83 -3.37 -12.62
C PHE A 213 1.30 -2.53 -11.44
N MET A 214 2.14 -1.71 -10.84
CA MET A 214 1.76 -0.85 -9.72
C MET A 214 0.71 0.19 -10.10
N SER A 215 0.73 0.68 -11.33
CA SER A 215 -0.26 1.66 -11.84
C SER A 215 -1.53 1.04 -12.42
N GLY A 216 -1.66 -0.31 -12.43
CA GLY A 216 -2.82 -1.00 -12.99
C GLY A 216 -2.93 -0.90 -14.52
N ASN A 217 -1.79 -0.75 -15.20
CA ASN A 217 -1.67 -0.73 -16.67
C ASN A 217 -0.89 -1.95 -17.19
N CYS A 218 -0.97 -3.05 -16.45
CA CYS A 218 -0.24 -4.26 -16.77
C CYS A 218 -0.81 -4.95 -18.03
N ASP A 219 0.04 -5.29 -18.97
CA ASP A 219 -0.35 -6.12 -20.10
C ASP A 219 -0.48 -7.60 -19.70
N PHE A 220 -1.13 -8.38 -20.56
CA PHE A 220 -1.38 -9.81 -20.31
C PHE A 220 -0.09 -10.61 -20.13
N LYS A 221 0.95 -10.32 -20.91
CA LYS A 221 2.25 -11.00 -20.83
C LYS A 221 2.93 -10.75 -19.49
N THR A 222 2.94 -9.51 -19.03
CA THR A 222 3.51 -9.15 -17.73
C THR A 222 2.70 -9.75 -16.57
N ASN A 223 1.37 -9.79 -16.67
CA ASN A 223 0.54 -10.48 -15.68
C ASN A 223 0.88 -11.98 -15.60
N LEU A 224 1.10 -12.66 -16.73
CA LEU A 224 1.54 -14.06 -16.75
C LEU A 224 2.92 -14.23 -16.11
N LYS A 225 3.90 -13.37 -16.42
CA LYS A 225 5.22 -13.39 -15.74
C LYS A 225 5.07 -13.30 -14.23
N ILE A 226 4.25 -12.37 -13.74
CA ILE A 226 3.99 -12.19 -12.31
C ILE A 226 3.38 -13.46 -11.72
N ILE A 227 2.32 -14.02 -12.32
CA ILE A 227 1.66 -15.24 -11.87
C ILE A 227 2.66 -16.42 -11.82
N PHE A 228 3.51 -16.54 -12.84
CA PHE A 228 4.49 -17.62 -12.92
C PHE A 228 5.68 -17.43 -11.98
N SER A 229 5.99 -16.22 -11.52
CA SER A 229 7.02 -15.97 -10.53
C SER A 229 6.58 -16.33 -9.10
N MET A 230 5.27 -16.45 -8.85
CA MET A 230 4.73 -16.72 -7.51
C MET A 230 4.94 -18.18 -7.06
N PRO A 231 5.12 -18.44 -5.77
CA PRO A 231 5.12 -19.79 -5.20
C PRO A 231 3.80 -20.52 -5.46
N LYS A 232 3.81 -21.62 -6.21
CA LYS A 232 2.60 -22.26 -6.75
C LYS A 232 1.62 -22.74 -5.68
N ILE A 233 2.10 -23.50 -4.70
CA ILE A 233 1.25 -24.20 -3.72
C ILE A 233 0.39 -23.24 -2.88
N PRO A 234 0.94 -22.19 -2.22
CA PRO A 234 0.14 -21.26 -1.44
C PRO A 234 -0.91 -20.52 -2.27
N PHE A 235 -0.55 -20.13 -3.52
CA PHE A 235 -1.46 -19.41 -4.41
C PHE A 235 -2.59 -20.31 -4.92
N ILE A 236 -2.30 -21.55 -5.34
CA ILE A 236 -3.31 -22.53 -5.78
C ILE A 236 -4.27 -22.85 -4.64
N LYS A 237 -3.76 -23.14 -3.43
CA LYS A 237 -4.60 -23.39 -2.25
C LYS A 237 -5.51 -22.20 -1.93
N SER A 238 -4.98 -20.97 -2.02
CA SER A 238 -5.74 -19.75 -1.76
C SER A 238 -6.80 -19.49 -2.82
N PHE A 239 -6.49 -19.73 -4.10
CA PHE A 239 -7.43 -19.65 -5.22
C PHE A 239 -8.64 -20.57 -5.02
N PHE A 240 -8.41 -21.87 -4.81
CA PHE A 240 -9.50 -22.81 -4.58
C PHE A 240 -10.35 -22.46 -3.35
N LYS A 241 -9.71 -21.99 -2.28
CA LYS A 241 -10.43 -21.58 -1.06
C LYS A 241 -11.29 -20.33 -1.23
N ILE A 242 -11.00 -19.49 -2.23
CA ILE A 242 -11.83 -18.32 -2.57
C ILE A 242 -13.00 -18.71 -3.47
N ILE A 243 -12.79 -19.64 -4.41
CA ILE A 243 -13.85 -20.04 -5.35
C ILE A 243 -14.89 -20.95 -4.69
N PHE A 244 -14.44 -21.87 -3.83
CA PHE A 244 -15.30 -22.88 -3.22
C PHE A 244 -15.72 -22.52 -1.77
N LYS A 245 -15.80 -21.25 -1.46
CA LYS A 245 -16.34 -20.73 -0.20
C LYS A 245 -17.82 -20.38 -0.39
#